data_d698a35f46984893082dac4d768b308b
#
_entry.id   d698a35f46984893082dac4d768b308b
#
_cell.length_a   1.000
_cell.length_b   1.000
_cell.length_c   1.000
_cell.angle_alpha   90.00
_cell.angle_beta   90.00
_cell.angle_gamma   90.00
#
_symmetry.space_group_name_H-M   'P 1'
#
loop_
_entity.id
_entity.type
_entity.pdbx_description
1 polymer ?
#
loop_
_entity_poly.entity_id
_entity_poly.type
_entity_poly.pdbx_seq_one_letter_code
_entity_poly.pdbx_strand_id
1 'polypeptide(L)'
;MTIKNLLRKNIAAIIEKKQSKKSIYPIRNIRLDSNENLFGSPLAANYHQQNGDLSFSISEKISRIKGVPTNNIFFGNGNYEICNALVSAFCEPRMDNILICPPTIEIFEQIADIQGVAVKKVLLINDYQLDIEGIAEAIDEGTKIIFLCSPNNPTANTITREDIEILLNNFDGLLVLDETYINYARQRSFWYEIKEYPNLVILQNFDIAWGLYALNVAMAFGSENAIEILQKISPERGVSKASFEIIERAIDNIDQINQWIKDTVMLRGFLARELQQINIIRKVYPSETNFLLVRFSIDVNIAHDYLLKNGIVVKNCHNEILCENCLRISVGTLQENEKLLKVLKTLTL
;
A
#
# COMPACT_ATOMS: atom_id res chain seq x y z
N MET A 1 32.54 -21.96 -10.35
CA MET A 1 32.01 -21.13 -9.23
C MET A 1 30.67 -20.58 -9.68
N THR A 2 29.57 -20.90 -9.04
CA THR A 2 28.25 -20.40 -9.45
C THR A 2 28.03 -19.01 -8.85
N ILE A 3 27.40 -18.12 -9.62
CA ILE A 3 27.10 -16.72 -9.20
C ILE A 3 26.36 -16.65 -7.86
N LYS A 4 25.62 -17.70 -7.51
CA LYS A 4 24.93 -17.85 -6.23
C LYS A 4 25.86 -17.83 -5.02
N ASN A 5 27.11 -18.29 -5.17
CA ASN A 5 28.09 -18.32 -4.08
C ASN A 5 28.65 -16.93 -3.75
N LEU A 6 28.38 -15.92 -4.59
CA LEU A 6 28.78 -14.53 -4.38
C LEU A 6 27.71 -13.72 -3.63
N LEU A 7 26.52 -14.30 -3.39
CA LEU A 7 25.45 -13.61 -2.71
C LEU A 7 25.77 -13.42 -1.22
N ARG A 8 25.35 -12.27 -0.68
CA ARG A 8 25.30 -12.06 0.77
C ARG A 8 24.37 -13.08 1.42
N LYS A 9 24.68 -13.56 2.63
CA LYS A 9 23.95 -14.64 3.30
C LYS A 9 22.45 -14.34 3.45
N ASN A 10 22.09 -13.09 3.81
CA ASN A 10 20.72 -12.64 3.92
C ASN A 10 19.98 -12.64 2.58
N ILE A 11 20.66 -12.26 1.48
CA ILE A 11 20.07 -12.28 0.13
C ILE A 11 19.85 -13.74 -0.34
N ALA A 12 20.80 -14.63 -0.11
CA ALA A 12 20.64 -16.05 -0.44
C ALA A 12 19.40 -16.65 0.26
N ALA A 13 19.21 -16.38 1.55
CA ALA A 13 18.05 -16.82 2.32
C ALA A 13 16.69 -16.29 1.77
N ILE A 14 16.67 -15.06 1.26
CA ILE A 14 15.46 -14.49 0.63
C ILE A 14 15.13 -15.20 -0.69
N ILE A 15 16.16 -15.47 -1.51
CA ILE A 15 15.98 -16.16 -2.81
C ILE A 15 15.43 -17.57 -2.59
N GLU A 16 15.90 -18.28 -1.56
CA GLU A 16 15.38 -19.60 -1.20
C GLU A 16 13.91 -19.55 -0.73
N LYS A 17 13.49 -18.53 0.01
CA LYS A 17 12.09 -18.33 0.45
C LYS A 17 11.13 -17.97 -0.70
N LYS A 18 11.59 -17.31 -1.76
CA LYS A 18 10.77 -16.80 -2.88
C LYS A 18 10.50 -17.85 -3.96
N GLN A 19 9.98 -19.01 -3.61
CA GLN A 19 9.39 -19.94 -4.57
C GLN A 19 7.84 -19.95 -4.54
N SER A 20 7.18 -18.84 -4.31
CA SER A 20 5.77 -18.74 -4.69
C SER A 20 5.67 -18.56 -6.20
N LYS A 21 5.21 -19.58 -6.90
CA LYS A 21 4.89 -19.50 -8.33
C LYS A 21 3.91 -18.34 -8.53
N LYS A 22 4.28 -17.32 -9.32
CA LYS A 22 3.31 -16.34 -9.82
C LYS A 22 2.26 -17.13 -10.60
N SER A 23 1.05 -17.17 -10.10
CA SER A 23 -0.06 -17.78 -10.82
C SER A 23 -0.35 -16.94 -12.05
N ILE A 24 -0.23 -17.56 -13.23
CA ILE A 24 -0.60 -16.92 -14.51
C ILE A 24 -2.08 -17.22 -14.72
N TYR A 25 -2.92 -16.20 -14.62
CA TYR A 25 -4.35 -16.33 -14.86
C TYR A 25 -4.72 -15.97 -16.29
N PRO A 26 -5.72 -16.64 -16.89
CA PRO A 26 -6.21 -16.27 -18.21
C PRO A 26 -6.69 -14.80 -18.25
N ILE A 27 -6.48 -14.12 -19.39
CA ILE A 27 -6.83 -12.71 -19.61
C ILE A 27 -8.34 -12.44 -19.40
N ARG A 28 -9.18 -13.47 -19.56
CA ARG A 28 -10.65 -13.36 -19.41
C ARG A 28 -11.15 -13.40 -17.97
N ASN A 29 -10.27 -13.60 -16.98
CA ASN A 29 -10.67 -13.63 -15.58
C ASN A 29 -10.93 -12.21 -15.04
N ILE A 30 -11.95 -12.09 -14.20
CA ILE A 30 -12.16 -10.87 -13.40
C ILE A 30 -11.07 -10.85 -12.32
N ARG A 31 -10.27 -9.77 -12.28
CA ARG A 31 -9.14 -9.60 -11.38
C ARG A 31 -9.55 -8.75 -10.17
N LEU A 32 -9.77 -9.39 -9.05
CA LEU A 32 -10.11 -8.76 -7.76
C LEU A 32 -9.03 -9.04 -6.69
N ASP A 33 -7.82 -9.33 -7.15
CA ASP A 33 -6.68 -9.74 -6.32
C ASP A 33 -5.59 -8.66 -6.20
N SER A 34 -5.61 -7.64 -7.06
CA SER A 34 -4.52 -6.66 -7.20
C SER A 34 -4.89 -5.25 -6.75
N ASN A 35 -6.14 -5.01 -6.32
CA ASN A 35 -6.65 -3.70 -5.89
C ASN A 35 -6.50 -2.60 -6.96
N GLU A 36 -6.51 -3.00 -8.24
CA GLU A 36 -6.44 -2.07 -9.36
C GLU A 36 -7.65 -1.13 -9.36
N ASN A 37 -7.51 0.06 -9.97
CA ASN A 37 -8.66 0.94 -10.15
C ASN A 37 -9.62 0.31 -11.16
N LEU A 38 -10.85 0.06 -10.74
CA LEU A 38 -11.87 -0.62 -11.54
C LEU A 38 -12.26 0.14 -12.83
N PHE A 39 -12.01 1.45 -12.87
CA PHE A 39 -12.28 2.28 -14.06
C PHE A 39 -11.04 2.43 -14.95
N GLY A 40 -9.87 1.90 -14.55
CA GLY A 40 -8.61 2.02 -15.28
C GLY A 40 -7.98 3.41 -15.14
N SER A 41 -7.49 3.96 -16.24
CA SER A 41 -6.88 5.29 -16.31
C SER A 41 -7.67 6.20 -17.26
N PRO A 42 -7.81 7.49 -16.97
CA PRO A 42 -8.47 8.46 -17.88
C PRO A 42 -7.68 8.73 -19.15
N LEU A 43 -6.50 8.13 -19.31
CA LEU A 43 -5.61 8.38 -20.44
C LEU A 43 -5.64 7.23 -21.42
N ALA A 44 -6.05 7.50 -22.66
CA ALA A 44 -5.79 6.62 -23.80
C ALA A 44 -4.29 6.74 -24.18
N ALA A 45 -3.60 5.60 -24.23
CA ALA A 45 -2.15 5.56 -24.47
C ALA A 45 -1.80 5.97 -25.90
N ASN A 46 -1.22 7.13 -26.11
CA ASN A 46 -0.40 7.46 -27.26
C ASN A 46 0.77 8.33 -26.81
N TYR A 47 1.98 7.77 -26.89
CA TYR A 47 3.22 8.37 -26.37
C TYR A 47 4.12 8.91 -27.47
N HIS A 48 4.40 10.22 -27.49
CA HIS A 48 5.61 10.80 -28.10
C HIS A 48 5.99 12.15 -27.46
N GLN A 49 7.21 12.23 -26.87
CA GLN A 49 8.15 13.37 -26.68
C GLN A 49 7.59 14.74 -26.22
N GLN A 50 8.24 15.60 -25.46
CA GLN A 50 9.60 15.99 -25.11
C GLN A 50 9.67 17.12 -24.05
N ASN A 51 10.86 17.28 -23.43
CA ASN A 51 11.60 18.48 -22.96
C ASN A 51 11.02 19.44 -21.91
N GLY A 52 11.66 19.47 -20.78
CA GLY A 52 11.54 20.38 -19.64
C GLY A 52 11.79 19.64 -18.33
N ASP A 53 12.04 20.33 -17.26
CA ASP A 53 12.06 19.75 -15.92
C ASP A 53 10.63 19.50 -15.45
N LEU A 54 10.02 18.41 -15.95
CA LEU A 54 8.64 18.03 -15.64
C LEU A 54 8.48 17.68 -14.15
N SER A 55 9.53 17.22 -13.48
CA SER A 55 9.50 16.93 -12.06
C SER A 55 9.08 18.16 -11.25
N PHE A 56 9.66 19.32 -11.55
CA PHE A 56 9.34 20.57 -10.88
C PHE A 56 7.89 21.02 -11.19
N SER A 57 7.47 20.97 -12.47
CA SER A 57 6.10 21.29 -12.87
C SER A 57 5.06 20.42 -12.16
N ILE A 58 5.33 19.11 -12.07
CA ILE A 58 4.45 18.19 -11.34
C ILE A 58 4.45 18.49 -9.83
N SER A 59 5.62 18.79 -9.24
CA SER A 59 5.70 19.22 -7.83
C SER A 59 4.84 20.44 -7.57
N GLU A 60 4.86 21.46 -8.46
CA GLU A 60 4.01 22.65 -8.33
C GLU A 60 2.51 22.30 -8.43
N LYS A 61 2.11 21.47 -9.40
CA LYS A 61 0.72 21.03 -9.53
C LYS A 61 0.24 20.28 -8.28
N ILE A 62 1.03 19.33 -7.80
CA ILE A 62 0.72 18.57 -6.56
C ILE A 62 0.72 19.50 -5.35
N SER A 63 1.68 20.43 -5.26
CA SER A 63 1.71 21.46 -4.21
C SER A 63 0.41 22.26 -4.13
N ARG A 64 -0.13 22.69 -5.27
CA ARG A 64 -1.41 23.42 -5.33
C ARG A 64 -2.60 22.57 -4.91
N ILE A 65 -2.65 21.31 -5.35
CA ILE A 65 -3.73 20.37 -5.04
C ILE A 65 -3.75 20.01 -3.54
N LYS A 66 -2.56 19.78 -2.96
CA LYS A 66 -2.43 19.25 -1.59
C LYS A 66 -2.11 20.33 -0.55
N GLY A 67 -1.75 21.54 -0.97
CA GLY A 67 -1.34 22.62 -0.07
C GLY A 67 0.01 22.37 0.62
N VAL A 68 0.87 21.52 0.05
CA VAL A 68 2.20 21.17 0.57
C VAL A 68 3.27 21.90 -0.26
N PRO A 69 4.26 22.59 0.34
CA PRO A 69 5.33 23.24 -0.41
C PRO A 69 6.13 22.23 -1.25
N THR A 70 6.65 22.66 -2.40
CA THR A 70 7.41 21.80 -3.32
C THR A 70 8.65 21.18 -2.68
N ASN A 71 9.30 21.88 -1.75
CA ASN A 71 10.47 21.38 -1.00
C ASN A 71 10.12 20.23 -0.01
N ASN A 72 8.84 20.00 0.21
CA ASN A 72 8.35 18.92 1.07
C ASN A 72 7.84 17.72 0.26
N ILE A 73 8.13 17.66 -1.05
CA ILE A 73 7.67 16.62 -1.98
C ILE A 73 8.87 15.95 -2.65
N PHE A 74 8.88 14.61 -2.63
CA PHE A 74 9.83 13.79 -3.37
C PHE A 74 9.07 12.77 -4.22
N PHE A 75 9.58 12.46 -5.42
CA PHE A 75 9.05 11.41 -6.29
C PHE A 75 10.06 10.27 -6.43
N GLY A 76 9.56 9.03 -6.32
CA GLY A 76 10.34 7.81 -6.49
C GLY A 76 9.63 6.79 -7.37
N ASN A 77 10.36 5.78 -7.83
CA ASN A 77 9.82 4.66 -8.60
C ASN A 77 9.11 3.65 -7.68
N GLY A 78 7.96 4.05 -7.18
CA GLY A 78 7.13 3.29 -6.23
C GLY A 78 7.59 3.41 -4.77
N ASN A 79 6.72 2.94 -3.87
CA ASN A 79 6.98 2.95 -2.44
C ASN A 79 8.23 2.16 -2.07
N TYR A 80 8.56 1.09 -2.85
CA TYR A 80 9.76 0.29 -2.60
C TYR A 80 11.04 1.12 -2.65
N GLU A 81 11.23 1.93 -3.69
CA GLU A 81 12.43 2.78 -3.83
C GLU A 81 12.55 3.75 -2.66
N ILE A 82 11.45 4.41 -2.30
CA ILE A 82 11.46 5.40 -1.21
C ILE A 82 11.75 4.73 0.13
N CYS A 83 11.06 3.65 0.48
CA CYS A 83 11.31 2.91 1.71
C CYS A 83 12.74 2.35 1.76
N ASN A 84 13.24 1.81 0.63
CA ASN A 84 14.61 1.31 0.54
C ASN A 84 15.65 2.42 0.75
N ALA A 85 15.40 3.61 0.20
CA ALA A 85 16.23 4.79 0.45
C ALA A 85 16.19 5.19 1.93
N LEU A 86 15.01 5.25 2.56
CA LEU A 86 14.90 5.58 3.99
C LEU A 86 15.65 4.58 4.88
N VAL A 87 15.47 3.28 4.65
CA VAL A 87 16.22 2.25 5.41
C VAL A 87 17.73 2.38 5.19
N SER A 88 18.15 2.64 3.94
CA SER A 88 19.58 2.87 3.65
C SER A 88 20.16 4.10 4.32
N ALA A 89 19.36 5.16 4.52
CA ALA A 89 19.80 6.41 5.11
C ALA A 89 19.87 6.36 6.64
N PHE A 90 18.94 5.68 7.27
CA PHE A 90 18.69 5.79 8.71
C PHE A 90 19.08 4.55 9.50
N CYS A 91 19.25 3.37 8.85
CA CYS A 91 19.53 2.12 9.55
C CYS A 91 20.90 1.56 9.20
N GLU A 92 21.79 1.41 10.19
CA GLU A 92 23.06 0.72 10.04
C GLU A 92 22.81 -0.79 10.03
N PRO A 93 23.20 -1.52 8.95
CA PRO A 93 23.00 -2.97 8.85
C PRO A 93 23.62 -3.72 10.03
N ARG A 94 22.90 -4.70 10.57
CA ARG A 94 23.26 -5.55 11.72
C ARG A 94 23.36 -4.85 13.07
N MET A 95 23.12 -3.56 13.12
CA MET A 95 23.14 -2.78 14.37
C MET A 95 21.73 -2.26 14.69
N ASP A 96 21.06 -1.69 13.67
CA ASP A 96 19.77 -1.05 13.86
C ASP A 96 18.61 -1.96 13.44
N ASN A 97 17.42 -1.54 13.78
CA ASN A 97 16.19 -2.23 13.46
C ASN A 97 15.08 -1.28 13.01
N ILE A 98 14.11 -1.85 12.29
CA ILE A 98 12.81 -1.23 12.03
C ILE A 98 11.73 -1.91 12.84
N LEU A 99 10.62 -1.21 13.08
CA LEU A 99 9.42 -1.78 13.70
C LEU A 99 8.26 -1.75 12.69
N ILE A 100 7.53 -2.85 12.62
CA ILE A 100 6.31 -2.99 11.80
C ILE A 100 5.19 -3.60 12.65
N CYS A 101 3.93 -3.37 12.24
CA CYS A 101 2.74 -3.87 12.93
C CYS A 101 1.93 -4.84 12.05
N PRO A 102 2.29 -6.13 12.00
CA PRO A 102 1.53 -7.15 11.25
C PRO A 102 0.11 -7.37 11.82
N PRO A 103 -0.86 -7.75 10.95
CA PRO A 103 -0.72 -7.95 9.51
C PRO A 103 -0.61 -6.62 8.76
N THR A 104 0.38 -6.48 7.91
CA THR A 104 0.63 -5.31 7.05
C THR A 104 1.34 -5.73 5.77
N ILE A 105 1.71 -4.79 4.91
CA ILE A 105 2.37 -5.09 3.63
C ILE A 105 3.78 -5.66 3.85
N GLU A 106 4.11 -6.71 3.10
CA GLU A 106 5.39 -7.43 3.21
C GLU A 106 6.62 -6.60 2.78
N ILE A 107 6.40 -5.50 2.06
CA ILE A 107 7.46 -4.71 1.45
C ILE A 107 8.45 -4.16 2.49
N PHE A 108 7.98 -3.78 3.67
CA PHE A 108 8.81 -3.22 4.74
C PHE A 108 9.81 -4.26 5.28
N GLU A 109 9.30 -5.46 5.59
CA GLU A 109 10.13 -6.58 6.04
C GLU A 109 11.11 -7.01 4.93
N GLN A 110 10.64 -7.10 3.69
CA GLN A 110 11.47 -7.47 2.56
C GLN A 110 12.65 -6.52 2.36
N ILE A 111 12.43 -5.21 2.49
CA ILE A 111 13.48 -4.21 2.37
C ILE A 111 14.50 -4.35 3.49
N ALA A 112 14.05 -4.47 4.72
CA ALA A 112 14.93 -4.63 5.88
C ALA A 112 15.77 -5.90 5.77
N ASP A 113 15.17 -7.03 5.40
CA ASP A 113 15.85 -8.30 5.15
C ASP A 113 16.95 -8.18 4.08
N ILE A 114 16.65 -7.52 2.96
CA ILE A 114 17.61 -7.30 1.87
C ILE A 114 18.79 -6.46 2.36
N GLN A 115 18.55 -5.45 3.18
CA GLN A 115 19.57 -4.58 3.71
C GLN A 115 20.32 -5.15 4.92
N GLY A 116 19.85 -6.25 5.50
CA GLY A 116 20.42 -6.86 6.70
C GLY A 116 20.12 -6.04 7.96
N VAL A 117 18.99 -5.35 7.98
CA VAL A 117 18.44 -4.61 9.12
C VAL A 117 17.45 -5.49 9.85
N ALA A 118 17.50 -5.52 11.17
CA ALA A 118 16.58 -6.34 11.96
C ALA A 118 15.13 -5.79 11.91
N VAL A 119 14.15 -6.68 12.07
CA VAL A 119 12.74 -6.31 12.08
C VAL A 119 12.11 -6.69 13.41
N LYS A 120 11.57 -5.71 14.11
CA LYS A 120 10.71 -5.90 15.26
C LYS A 120 9.26 -5.92 14.83
N LYS A 121 8.48 -6.83 15.40
CA LYS A 121 7.07 -7.02 15.06
C LYS A 121 6.21 -6.90 16.31
N VAL A 122 5.30 -5.95 16.29
CA VAL A 122 4.23 -5.82 17.28
C VAL A 122 2.91 -6.03 16.55
N LEU A 123 2.16 -7.06 16.93
CA LEU A 123 0.93 -7.40 16.23
C LEU A 123 -0.14 -6.34 16.45
N LEU A 124 -0.96 -6.11 15.42
CA LEU A 124 -2.20 -5.35 15.59
C LEU A 124 -3.12 -6.07 16.57
N ILE A 125 -3.82 -5.31 17.39
CA ILE A 125 -4.78 -5.83 18.38
C ILE A 125 -6.23 -5.75 17.85
N ASN A 126 -7.20 -5.71 18.75
CA ASN A 126 -8.62 -5.68 18.42
C ASN A 126 -8.96 -4.68 17.30
N ASP A 127 -9.79 -5.12 16.36
CA ASP A 127 -10.19 -4.35 15.20
C ASP A 127 -9.00 -3.78 14.37
N TYR A 128 -7.86 -4.46 14.46
CA TYR A 128 -6.61 -4.14 13.76
C TYR A 128 -6.07 -2.74 14.07
N GLN A 129 -6.16 -2.32 15.32
CA GLN A 129 -5.51 -1.09 15.84
C GLN A 129 -4.12 -1.37 16.39
N LEU A 130 -3.35 -0.32 16.67
CA LEU A 130 -2.01 -0.45 17.23
C LEU A 130 -2.05 -0.88 18.69
N ASP A 131 -1.11 -1.72 19.08
CA ASP A 131 -0.75 -1.97 20.48
C ASP A 131 0.32 -0.94 20.90
N ILE A 132 -0.11 0.21 21.36
CA ILE A 132 0.79 1.32 21.71
C ILE A 132 1.72 0.93 22.85
N GLU A 133 1.25 0.18 23.85
CA GLU A 133 2.08 -0.28 24.98
C GLU A 133 3.13 -1.28 24.47
N GLY A 134 2.70 -2.28 23.67
CA GLY A 134 3.62 -3.25 23.06
C GLY A 134 4.63 -2.60 22.11
N ILE A 135 4.25 -1.54 21.39
CA ILE A 135 5.18 -0.77 20.55
C ILE A 135 6.21 -0.05 21.43
N ALA A 136 5.78 0.59 22.50
CA ALA A 136 6.67 1.30 23.42
C ALA A 136 7.69 0.35 24.09
N GLU A 137 7.26 -0.87 24.47
CA GLU A 137 8.14 -1.90 25.01
C GLU A 137 9.13 -2.46 23.96
N ALA A 138 8.72 -2.52 22.70
CA ALA A 138 9.54 -3.05 21.62
C ALA A 138 10.61 -2.07 21.12
N ILE A 139 10.40 -0.75 21.27
CA ILE A 139 11.35 0.28 20.86
C ILE A 139 12.61 0.20 21.73
N ASP A 140 13.79 0.28 21.08
CA ASP A 140 15.10 0.43 21.75
C ASP A 140 15.96 1.47 21.01
N GLU A 141 17.20 1.68 21.47
CA GLU A 141 18.15 2.62 20.87
C GLU A 141 18.49 2.31 19.41
N GLY A 142 18.37 1.04 19.01
CA GLY A 142 18.57 0.58 17.61
C GLY A 142 17.34 0.78 16.73
N THR A 143 16.17 1.09 17.28
CA THR A 143 14.95 1.29 16.49
C THR A 143 14.99 2.66 15.80
N LYS A 144 15.16 2.67 14.48
CA LYS A 144 15.32 3.92 13.71
C LYS A 144 14.09 4.31 12.91
N ILE A 145 13.30 3.32 12.47
CA ILE A 145 12.11 3.58 11.66
C ILE A 145 10.95 2.73 12.17
N ILE A 146 9.79 3.35 12.32
CA ILE A 146 8.50 2.66 12.44
C ILE A 146 7.77 2.80 11.11
N PHE A 147 7.40 1.68 10.48
CA PHE A 147 6.57 1.66 9.28
C PHE A 147 5.14 1.31 9.64
N LEU A 148 4.21 2.18 9.26
CA LEU A 148 2.77 1.98 9.39
C LEU A 148 2.08 2.10 8.04
N CYS A 149 0.97 1.38 7.85
CA CYS A 149 0.10 1.52 6.69
C CYS A 149 -1.29 1.95 7.18
N SER A 150 -1.80 3.09 6.72
CA SER A 150 -3.12 3.59 7.09
C SER A 150 -3.74 4.40 5.95
N PRO A 151 -4.82 3.89 5.32
CA PRO A 151 -5.50 2.61 5.59
C PRO A 151 -4.63 1.39 5.33
N ASN A 152 -4.76 0.37 6.18
CA ASN A 152 -3.88 -0.79 6.16
C ASN A 152 -4.28 -1.84 5.12
N ASN A 153 -3.30 -2.58 4.63
CA ASN A 153 -3.46 -3.74 3.76
C ASN A 153 -2.82 -4.96 4.45
N PRO A 154 -3.58 -6.06 4.72
CA PRO A 154 -4.85 -6.42 4.09
C PRO A 154 -6.11 -6.07 4.91
N THR A 155 -6.00 -5.44 6.07
CA THR A 155 -7.09 -5.30 7.05
C THR A 155 -8.13 -4.25 6.69
N ALA A 156 -7.81 -3.34 5.76
CA ALA A 156 -8.67 -2.31 5.18
C ALA A 156 -9.08 -1.16 6.10
N ASN A 157 -8.71 -1.18 7.37
CA ASN A 157 -9.01 -0.13 8.36
C ASN A 157 -7.98 1.00 8.36
N THR A 158 -8.36 2.17 8.84
CA THR A 158 -7.44 3.21 9.28
C THR A 158 -6.96 2.96 10.71
N ILE A 159 -5.74 3.35 10.99
CA ILE A 159 -5.23 3.50 12.36
C ILE A 159 -5.79 4.81 12.93
N THR A 160 -6.11 4.84 14.22
CA THR A 160 -6.62 6.06 14.85
C THR A 160 -5.57 7.18 14.78
N ARG A 161 -6.02 8.42 14.64
CA ARG A 161 -5.10 9.57 14.58
C ARG A 161 -4.35 9.73 15.90
N GLU A 162 -5.06 9.52 16.98
CA GLU A 162 -4.53 9.61 18.34
C GLU A 162 -3.33 8.67 18.53
N ASP A 163 -3.42 7.43 18.06
CA ASP A 163 -2.33 6.46 18.18
C ASP A 163 -1.10 6.89 17.33
N ILE A 164 -1.33 7.39 16.11
CA ILE A 164 -0.26 7.92 15.29
C ILE A 164 0.41 9.14 15.94
N GLU A 165 -0.38 10.06 16.49
CA GLU A 165 0.12 11.25 17.20
C GLU A 165 0.88 10.90 18.47
N ILE A 166 0.46 9.87 19.22
CA ILE A 166 1.22 9.34 20.36
C ILE A 166 2.61 8.88 19.92
N LEU A 167 2.70 8.12 18.84
CA LEU A 167 3.99 7.66 18.33
C LEU A 167 4.86 8.82 17.84
N LEU A 168 4.29 9.77 17.09
CA LEU A 168 5.01 10.95 16.60
C LEU A 168 5.62 11.81 17.71
N ASN A 169 4.95 11.87 18.86
CA ASN A 169 5.38 12.67 20.00
C ASN A 169 6.35 11.93 20.95
N ASN A 170 6.39 10.59 20.91
CA ASN A 170 7.15 9.79 21.87
C ASN A 170 8.23 8.90 21.26
N PHE A 171 8.39 8.93 19.93
CA PHE A 171 9.42 8.18 19.22
C PHE A 171 10.43 9.13 18.57
N ASP A 172 11.70 9.00 18.97
CA ASP A 172 12.79 9.84 18.48
C ASP A 172 13.30 9.43 17.08
N GLY A 173 12.80 8.33 16.53
CA GLY A 173 13.11 7.86 15.17
C GLY A 173 12.12 8.38 14.12
N LEU A 174 12.24 7.86 12.89
CA LEU A 174 11.39 8.23 11.77
C LEU A 174 10.10 7.40 11.75
N LEU A 175 8.94 8.04 11.70
CA LEU A 175 7.67 7.40 11.41
C LEU A 175 7.38 7.51 9.91
N VAL A 176 7.24 6.38 9.24
CA VAL A 176 6.86 6.30 7.82
C VAL A 176 5.43 5.79 7.74
N LEU A 177 4.52 6.63 7.26
CA LEU A 177 3.10 6.34 7.13
C LEU A 177 2.75 6.11 5.66
N ASP A 178 2.47 4.87 5.30
CA ASP A 178 1.99 4.54 3.95
C ASP A 178 0.49 4.83 3.85
N GLU A 179 0.17 5.89 3.15
CA GLU A 179 -1.18 6.36 2.84
C GLU A 179 -1.63 6.01 1.41
N THR A 180 -1.16 4.91 0.84
CA THR A 180 -1.52 4.47 -0.52
C THR A 180 -3.03 4.45 -0.75
N TYR A 181 -3.84 4.13 0.27
CA TYR A 181 -5.29 4.02 0.16
C TYR A 181 -6.07 5.23 0.71
N ILE A 182 -5.40 6.28 1.15
CA ILE A 182 -6.03 7.43 1.85
C ILE A 182 -7.12 8.13 1.03
N ASN A 183 -7.05 8.08 -0.30
CA ASN A 183 -8.06 8.66 -1.18
C ASN A 183 -9.45 8.05 -1.02
N TYR A 184 -9.56 6.82 -0.49
CA TYR A 184 -10.82 6.11 -0.24
C TYR A 184 -11.30 6.23 1.20
N ALA A 185 -10.49 6.83 2.08
CA ALA A 185 -10.75 6.94 3.50
C ALA A 185 -11.57 8.20 3.83
N ARG A 186 -12.26 8.13 4.97
CA ARG A 186 -12.90 9.30 5.58
C ARG A 186 -11.89 10.12 6.38
N GLN A 187 -10.86 9.45 6.88
CA GLN A 187 -9.80 10.09 7.63
C GLN A 187 -8.99 11.02 6.71
N ARG A 188 -8.70 12.21 7.21
CA ARG A 188 -7.82 13.16 6.52
C ARG A 188 -6.37 12.68 6.57
N SER A 189 -5.63 12.85 5.47
CA SER A 189 -4.19 12.56 5.40
C SER A 189 -3.39 13.37 6.42
N PHE A 190 -2.29 12.80 6.87
CA PHE A 190 -1.34 13.46 7.76
C PHE A 190 -0.41 14.46 7.05
N TRP A 191 -0.47 14.64 5.74
CA TRP A 191 0.38 15.65 5.09
C TRP A 191 0.12 17.07 5.58
N TYR A 192 -1.05 17.34 6.18
CA TYR A 192 -1.34 18.64 6.77
C TYR A 192 -0.47 18.92 8.01
N GLU A 193 0.02 17.88 8.67
CA GLU A 193 0.76 17.91 9.93
C GLU A 193 2.28 17.77 9.75
N ILE A 194 2.83 17.64 8.51
CA ILE A 194 4.28 17.47 8.28
C ILE A 194 5.14 18.63 8.81
N LYS A 195 4.56 19.79 9.03
CA LYS A 195 5.25 20.94 9.64
C LYS A 195 5.35 20.82 11.16
N GLU A 196 4.42 20.11 11.77
CA GLU A 196 4.36 19.88 13.22
C GLU A 196 5.25 18.70 13.63
N TYR A 197 5.38 17.70 12.73
CA TYR A 197 6.12 16.48 12.99
C TYR A 197 7.28 16.31 11.99
N PRO A 198 8.49 16.82 12.31
CA PRO A 198 9.64 16.74 11.42
C PRO A 198 10.15 15.30 11.19
N ASN A 199 9.77 14.37 12.05
CA ASN A 199 10.07 12.93 11.99
C ASN A 199 9.00 12.11 11.24
N LEU A 200 8.03 12.76 10.59
CA LEU A 200 7.00 12.10 9.78
C LEU A 200 7.37 12.11 8.30
N VAL A 201 7.30 10.95 7.67
CA VAL A 201 7.33 10.80 6.20
C VAL A 201 6.07 10.06 5.77
N ILE A 202 5.31 10.65 4.85
CA ILE A 202 4.08 10.08 4.32
C ILE A 202 4.34 9.59 2.91
N LEU A 203 3.88 8.37 2.60
CA LEU A 203 3.94 7.81 1.26
C LEU A 203 2.55 7.81 0.63
N GLN A 204 2.47 8.27 -0.59
CA GLN A 204 1.30 8.12 -1.46
C GLN A 204 1.78 7.75 -2.87
N ASN A 205 0.91 7.20 -3.69
CA ASN A 205 1.29 6.85 -5.06
C ASN A 205 0.20 7.22 -6.08
N PHE A 206 0.56 7.12 -7.36
CA PHE A 206 -0.34 7.31 -8.47
C PHE A 206 -0.97 5.98 -8.95
N ASP A 207 -0.69 4.87 -8.29
CA ASP A 207 -1.04 3.54 -8.77
C ASP A 207 -2.53 3.26 -8.65
N ILE A 208 -3.06 3.32 -7.41
CA ILE A 208 -4.37 2.77 -7.08
C ILE A 208 -5.49 3.77 -7.40
N ALA A 209 -5.57 4.88 -6.68
CA ALA A 209 -6.66 5.84 -6.85
C ALA A 209 -6.62 6.58 -8.20
N TRP A 210 -5.41 6.80 -8.72
CA TRP A 210 -5.18 7.47 -10.00
C TRP A 210 -5.25 6.53 -11.20
N GLY A 211 -5.26 5.19 -10.99
CA GLY A 211 -5.33 4.21 -12.04
C GLY A 211 -4.06 4.10 -12.90
N LEU A 212 -2.90 4.47 -12.36
CA LEU A 212 -1.62 4.50 -13.06
C LEU A 212 -0.64 3.42 -12.57
N TYR A 213 -1.16 2.27 -12.14
CA TYR A 213 -0.41 1.16 -11.55
C TYR A 213 0.84 0.76 -12.35
N ALA A 214 0.75 0.77 -13.69
CA ALA A 214 1.86 0.40 -14.56
C ALA A 214 3.04 1.38 -14.54
N LEU A 215 2.85 2.61 -14.04
CA LEU A 215 3.93 3.59 -13.94
C LEU A 215 4.79 3.37 -12.71
N ASN A 216 4.23 2.79 -11.65
CA ASN A 216 4.91 2.56 -10.36
C ASN A 216 5.59 3.83 -9.84
N VAL A 217 4.85 4.94 -9.74
CA VAL A 217 5.37 6.21 -9.24
C VAL A 217 4.74 6.55 -7.90
N ALA A 218 5.58 6.84 -6.93
CA ALA A 218 5.18 7.23 -5.59
C ALA A 218 5.65 8.66 -5.24
N MET A 219 4.97 9.24 -4.27
CA MET A 219 5.30 10.52 -3.65
C MET A 219 5.65 10.30 -2.18
N ALA A 220 6.72 10.95 -1.70
CA ALA A 220 6.94 11.14 -0.28
C ALA A 220 6.67 12.60 0.09
N PHE A 221 5.98 12.79 1.21
CA PHE A 221 5.79 14.10 1.85
C PHE A 221 6.47 14.07 3.21
N GLY A 222 7.26 15.08 3.53
CA GLY A 222 7.98 15.14 4.81
C GLY A 222 8.61 16.51 5.05
N SER A 223 9.36 16.64 6.14
CA SER A 223 10.14 17.86 6.40
C SER A 223 11.17 18.10 5.28
N GLU A 224 11.56 19.34 5.07
CA GLU A 224 12.57 19.69 4.04
C GLU A 224 13.85 18.87 4.19
N ASN A 225 14.30 18.63 5.45
CA ASN A 225 15.47 17.79 5.71
C ASN A 225 15.28 16.34 5.25
N ALA A 226 14.11 15.74 5.51
CA ALA A 226 13.81 14.38 5.09
C ALA A 226 13.80 14.27 3.55
N ILE A 227 13.20 15.25 2.88
CA ILE A 227 13.15 15.30 1.42
C ILE A 227 14.55 15.55 0.81
N GLU A 228 15.35 16.43 1.40
CA GLU A 228 16.75 16.66 0.95
C GLU A 228 17.59 15.37 1.06
N ILE A 229 17.42 14.61 2.16
CA ILE A 229 18.10 13.31 2.32
C ILE A 229 17.68 12.37 1.20
N LEU A 230 16.37 12.19 0.96
CA LEU A 230 15.88 11.34 -0.11
C LEU A 230 16.44 11.75 -1.48
N GLN A 231 16.49 13.05 -1.80
CA GLN A 231 17.04 13.56 -3.05
C GLN A 231 18.54 13.23 -3.20
N LYS A 232 19.31 13.28 -2.12
CA LYS A 232 20.76 13.01 -2.16
C LYS A 232 21.13 11.55 -2.30
N ILE A 233 20.32 10.65 -1.75
CA ILE A 233 20.60 9.20 -1.76
C ILE A 233 19.91 8.43 -2.88
N SER A 234 18.89 9.03 -3.50
CA SER A 234 18.17 8.43 -4.62
C SER A 234 18.97 8.56 -5.93
N PRO A 235 18.75 7.67 -6.91
CA PRO A 235 19.42 7.76 -8.19
C PRO A 235 19.19 9.11 -8.88
N GLU A 236 20.24 9.66 -9.49
CA GLU A 236 20.17 10.93 -10.24
C GLU A 236 19.11 10.94 -11.36
N ARG A 237 18.85 9.75 -11.94
CA ARG A 237 17.77 9.53 -12.91
C ARG A 237 16.56 8.91 -12.23
N GLY A 238 15.90 9.61 -11.33
CA GLY A 238 14.69 9.15 -10.64
C GLY A 238 13.53 8.73 -11.58
N VAL A 239 12.34 9.19 -11.32
CA VAL A 239 11.14 8.88 -12.13
C VAL A 239 11.32 9.34 -13.58
N SER A 240 10.96 8.50 -14.54
CA SER A 240 11.13 8.79 -15.97
C SER A 240 10.29 9.99 -16.38
N LYS A 241 10.82 10.75 -17.36
CA LYS A 241 10.10 11.87 -17.98
C LYS A 241 8.76 11.41 -18.57
N ALA A 242 8.75 10.24 -19.18
CA ALA A 242 7.56 9.60 -19.73
C ALA A 242 6.48 9.38 -18.66
N SER A 243 6.86 8.92 -17.47
CA SER A 243 5.94 8.76 -16.34
C SER A 243 5.37 10.11 -15.90
N PHE A 244 6.20 11.15 -15.82
CA PHE A 244 5.74 12.49 -15.44
C PHE A 244 4.76 13.08 -16.45
N GLU A 245 4.96 12.90 -17.77
CA GLU A 245 4.01 13.36 -18.78
C GLU A 245 2.63 12.70 -18.65
N ILE A 246 2.59 11.40 -18.29
CA ILE A 246 1.31 10.72 -18.02
C ILE A 246 0.67 11.27 -16.75
N ILE A 247 1.45 11.44 -15.69
CA ILE A 247 0.96 11.99 -14.41
C ILE A 247 0.41 13.41 -14.63
N GLU A 248 1.08 14.25 -15.41
CA GLU A 248 0.59 15.60 -15.71
C GLU A 248 -0.80 15.57 -16.35
N ARG A 249 -0.99 14.71 -17.37
CA ARG A 249 -2.31 14.53 -18.01
C ARG A 249 -3.36 13.97 -17.02
N ALA A 250 -2.96 13.09 -16.10
CA ALA A 250 -3.87 12.60 -15.08
C ALA A 250 -4.29 13.71 -14.11
N ILE A 251 -3.37 14.60 -13.72
CA ILE A 251 -3.67 15.77 -12.91
C ILE A 251 -4.69 16.68 -13.62
N ASP A 252 -4.55 16.88 -14.93
CA ASP A 252 -5.51 17.69 -15.70
C ASP A 252 -6.91 17.04 -15.75
N ASN A 253 -7.04 15.74 -15.42
CA ASN A 253 -8.30 15.00 -15.32
C ASN A 253 -8.70 14.68 -13.87
N ILE A 254 -8.24 15.45 -12.89
CA ILE A 254 -8.43 15.17 -11.45
C ILE A 254 -9.90 15.03 -11.05
N ASP A 255 -10.80 15.77 -11.68
CA ASP A 255 -12.23 15.71 -11.40
C ASP A 255 -12.82 14.33 -11.74
N GLN A 256 -12.39 13.74 -12.85
CA GLN A 256 -12.80 12.38 -13.22
C GLN A 256 -12.26 11.34 -12.22
N ILE A 257 -11.01 11.47 -11.79
CA ILE A 257 -10.40 10.60 -10.79
C ILE A 257 -11.17 10.70 -9.48
N ASN A 258 -11.50 11.91 -9.03
CA ASN A 258 -12.28 12.14 -7.82
C ASN A 258 -13.69 11.53 -7.92
N GLN A 259 -14.30 11.56 -9.11
CA GLN A 259 -15.60 10.89 -9.33
C GLN A 259 -15.46 9.36 -9.21
N TRP A 260 -14.45 8.76 -9.83
CA TRP A 260 -14.20 7.31 -9.73
C TRP A 260 -13.90 6.84 -8.30
N ILE A 261 -13.20 7.67 -7.52
CA ILE A 261 -12.99 7.40 -6.09
C ILE A 261 -14.32 7.32 -5.35
N LYS A 262 -15.23 8.30 -5.57
CA LYS A 262 -16.57 8.32 -4.96
C LYS A 262 -17.40 7.11 -5.37
N ASP A 263 -17.37 6.75 -6.66
CA ASP A 263 -18.09 5.60 -7.19
C ASP A 263 -17.55 4.29 -6.58
N THR A 264 -16.23 4.17 -6.43
CA THR A 264 -15.60 3.02 -5.77
C THR A 264 -16.03 2.91 -4.30
N VAL A 265 -16.07 4.02 -3.56
CA VAL A 265 -16.55 4.03 -2.15
C VAL A 265 -18.01 3.64 -2.06
N MET A 266 -18.85 4.08 -2.99
CA MET A 266 -20.27 3.69 -3.07
C MET A 266 -20.40 2.19 -3.36
N LEU A 267 -19.68 1.67 -4.35
CA LEU A 267 -19.67 0.24 -4.71
C LEU A 267 -19.09 -0.63 -3.60
N ARG A 268 -18.11 -0.15 -2.85
CA ARG A 268 -17.61 -0.81 -1.63
C ARG A 268 -18.72 -1.02 -0.62
N GLY A 269 -19.50 0.02 -0.35
CA GLY A 269 -20.62 -0.06 0.58
C GLY A 269 -21.71 -1.01 0.12
N PHE A 270 -22.00 -1.04 -1.19
CA PHE A 270 -22.93 -2.02 -1.77
C PHE A 270 -22.39 -3.44 -1.59
N LEU A 271 -21.17 -3.72 -2.03
CA LEU A 271 -20.55 -5.04 -1.96
C LEU A 271 -20.48 -5.56 -0.52
N ALA A 272 -20.09 -4.72 0.43
CA ALA A 272 -20.00 -5.10 1.84
C ALA A 272 -21.38 -5.54 2.40
N ARG A 273 -22.44 -4.79 2.10
CA ARG A 273 -23.81 -5.16 2.55
C ARG A 273 -24.28 -6.48 1.96
N GLU A 274 -24.07 -6.69 0.65
CA GLU A 274 -24.51 -7.92 -0.02
C GLU A 274 -23.71 -9.14 0.45
N LEU A 275 -22.39 -9.01 0.64
CA LEU A 275 -21.55 -10.08 1.17
C LEU A 275 -22.00 -10.50 2.58
N GLN A 276 -22.37 -9.54 3.44
CA GLN A 276 -22.83 -9.82 4.80
C GLN A 276 -24.09 -10.70 4.86
N GLN A 277 -24.89 -10.78 3.77
CA GLN A 277 -26.10 -11.60 3.67
C GLN A 277 -25.82 -13.04 3.23
N ILE A 278 -24.59 -13.41 2.90
CA ILE A 278 -24.23 -14.74 2.40
C ILE A 278 -23.86 -15.64 3.60
N ASN A 279 -24.57 -16.76 3.76
CA ASN A 279 -24.46 -17.65 4.94
C ASN A 279 -23.05 -18.18 5.23
N ILE A 280 -22.21 -18.34 4.21
CA ILE A 280 -20.83 -18.80 4.36
C ILE A 280 -19.87 -17.69 4.79
N ILE A 281 -20.31 -16.45 4.91
CA ILE A 281 -19.52 -15.31 5.36
C ILE A 281 -19.76 -15.06 6.84
N ARG A 282 -18.71 -15.12 7.62
CA ARG A 282 -18.73 -14.88 9.07
C ARG A 282 -18.66 -13.38 9.42
N LYS A 283 -17.79 -12.64 8.73
CA LYS A 283 -17.58 -11.19 8.99
C LYS A 283 -17.05 -10.50 7.73
N VAL A 284 -17.62 -9.38 7.39
CA VAL A 284 -17.04 -8.40 6.48
C VAL A 284 -16.48 -7.29 7.35
N TYR A 285 -15.17 -7.07 7.29
CA TYR A 285 -14.52 -6.02 8.10
C TYR A 285 -14.83 -4.63 7.53
N PRO A 286 -14.94 -3.59 8.39
CA PRO A 286 -15.03 -2.21 7.93
C PRO A 286 -13.84 -1.86 7.03
N SER A 287 -14.09 -1.07 5.99
CA SER A 287 -13.04 -0.73 5.02
C SER A 287 -13.01 0.75 4.71
N GLU A 288 -11.79 1.28 4.66
CA GLU A 288 -11.43 2.61 4.22
C GLU A 288 -10.48 2.56 2.98
N THR A 289 -10.53 1.43 2.23
CA THR A 289 -9.73 1.17 1.03
C THR A 289 -10.63 0.90 -0.19
N ASN A 290 -10.05 0.49 -1.32
CA ASN A 290 -10.79 -0.02 -2.49
C ASN A 290 -10.97 -1.54 -2.49
N PHE A 291 -10.87 -2.18 -1.32
CA PHE A 291 -11.08 -3.61 -1.13
C PHE A 291 -11.76 -3.89 0.21
N LEU A 292 -12.19 -5.12 0.41
CA LEU A 292 -12.77 -5.64 1.64
C LEU A 292 -11.94 -6.82 2.14
N LEU A 293 -11.74 -6.90 3.45
CA LEU A 293 -11.32 -8.14 4.10
C LEU A 293 -12.57 -8.89 4.55
N VAL A 294 -12.70 -10.16 4.14
CA VAL A 294 -13.90 -10.97 4.37
C VAL A 294 -13.50 -12.29 5.00
N ARG A 295 -14.02 -12.57 6.20
CA ARG A 295 -13.80 -13.84 6.91
C ARG A 295 -14.92 -14.81 6.63
N PHE A 296 -14.57 -16.03 6.29
CA PHE A 296 -15.51 -17.09 5.98
C PHE A 296 -15.77 -17.98 7.21
N SER A 297 -16.97 -18.59 7.26
CA SER A 297 -17.35 -19.60 8.25
C SER A 297 -16.96 -21.03 7.83
N ILE A 298 -16.58 -21.20 6.57
CA ILE A 298 -16.11 -22.43 5.96
C ILE A 298 -14.60 -22.35 5.74
N ASP A 299 -13.95 -23.45 5.33
CA ASP A 299 -12.57 -23.37 4.85
C ASP A 299 -12.48 -22.43 3.64
N VAL A 300 -11.75 -21.35 3.82
CA VAL A 300 -11.63 -20.30 2.80
C VAL A 300 -10.96 -20.78 1.51
N ASN A 301 -10.15 -21.84 1.57
CA ASN A 301 -9.55 -22.43 0.38
C ASN A 301 -10.62 -23.01 -0.56
N ILE A 302 -11.70 -23.57 -0.01
CA ILE A 302 -12.84 -24.05 -0.81
C ILE A 302 -13.50 -22.86 -1.54
N ALA A 303 -13.74 -21.75 -0.85
CA ALA A 303 -14.32 -20.55 -1.44
C ALA A 303 -13.38 -19.93 -2.48
N HIS A 304 -12.09 -19.84 -2.19
CA HIS A 304 -11.07 -19.33 -3.10
C HIS A 304 -11.00 -20.16 -4.40
N ASP A 305 -10.90 -21.49 -4.28
CA ASP A 305 -10.81 -22.38 -5.44
C ASP A 305 -12.11 -22.38 -6.26
N TYR A 306 -13.25 -22.26 -5.59
CA TYR A 306 -14.55 -22.16 -6.26
C TYR A 306 -14.66 -20.85 -7.06
N LEU A 307 -14.25 -19.72 -6.49
CA LEU A 307 -14.17 -18.44 -7.19
C LEU A 307 -13.24 -18.53 -8.41
N LEU A 308 -12.05 -19.11 -8.23
CA LEU A 308 -11.07 -19.27 -9.30
C LEU A 308 -11.62 -20.13 -10.45
N LYS A 309 -12.28 -21.26 -10.15
CA LYS A 309 -12.95 -22.11 -11.15
C LYS A 309 -14.04 -21.38 -11.93
N ASN A 310 -14.69 -20.38 -11.32
CA ASN A 310 -15.69 -19.53 -11.94
C ASN A 310 -15.12 -18.25 -12.60
N GLY A 311 -13.77 -18.17 -12.76
CA GLY A 311 -13.09 -17.07 -13.43
C GLY A 311 -12.99 -15.79 -12.58
N ILE A 312 -13.02 -15.90 -11.26
CA ILE A 312 -12.87 -14.78 -10.32
C ILE A 312 -11.62 -15.01 -9.47
N VAL A 313 -10.68 -14.08 -9.54
CA VAL A 313 -9.41 -14.12 -8.79
C VAL A 313 -9.48 -13.14 -7.62
N VAL A 314 -9.24 -13.64 -6.43
CA VAL A 314 -9.17 -12.86 -5.19
C VAL A 314 -7.90 -13.20 -4.41
N LYS A 315 -7.47 -12.35 -3.50
CA LYS A 315 -6.30 -12.64 -2.66
C LYS A 315 -6.70 -13.52 -1.48
N ASN A 316 -6.09 -14.70 -1.37
CA ASN A 316 -6.21 -15.52 -0.19
C ASN A 316 -5.25 -15.03 0.90
N CYS A 317 -5.80 -14.61 2.04
CA CYS A 317 -5.04 -14.11 3.20
C CYS A 317 -4.99 -15.13 4.35
N HIS A 318 -5.38 -16.38 4.12
CA HIS A 318 -5.48 -17.41 5.17
C HIS A 318 -4.18 -17.59 5.98
N ASN A 319 -3.04 -17.47 5.31
CA ASN A 319 -1.72 -17.65 5.92
C ASN A 319 -1.14 -16.36 6.51
N GLU A 320 -1.82 -15.24 6.37
CA GLU A 320 -1.40 -14.00 7.01
C GLU A 320 -1.89 -13.98 8.46
N ILE A 321 -1.00 -13.57 9.37
CA ILE A 321 -1.31 -13.57 10.81
C ILE A 321 -2.57 -12.75 11.09
N LEU A 322 -3.43 -13.22 11.99
CA LEU A 322 -4.74 -12.64 12.34
C LEU A 322 -5.78 -12.59 11.18
N CYS A 323 -5.42 -13.08 9.99
CA CYS A 323 -6.31 -13.12 8.82
C CYS A 323 -6.74 -14.54 8.43
N GLU A 324 -6.72 -15.48 9.40
CA GLU A 324 -7.15 -16.87 9.17
C GLU A 324 -8.58 -16.88 8.60
N ASN A 325 -8.79 -17.74 7.60
CA ASN A 325 -10.06 -17.87 6.87
C ASN A 325 -10.55 -16.57 6.21
N CYS A 326 -9.63 -15.68 5.81
CA CYS A 326 -9.98 -14.43 5.13
C CYS A 326 -9.59 -14.43 3.65
N LEU A 327 -10.45 -13.83 2.83
CA LEU A 327 -10.12 -13.34 1.49
C LEU A 327 -10.08 -11.81 1.50
N ARG A 328 -9.11 -11.23 0.79
CA ARG A 328 -9.14 -9.82 0.42
C ARG A 328 -9.74 -9.71 -0.99
N ILE A 329 -10.82 -8.97 -1.10
CA ILE A 329 -11.63 -8.83 -2.30
C ILE A 329 -11.61 -7.37 -2.74
N SER A 330 -11.00 -7.08 -3.90
CA SER A 330 -11.05 -5.73 -4.48
C SER A 330 -12.47 -5.38 -4.91
N VAL A 331 -12.83 -4.11 -4.78
CA VAL A 331 -14.11 -3.59 -5.26
C VAL A 331 -14.02 -3.48 -6.78
N GLY A 332 -14.83 -4.26 -7.48
CA GLY A 332 -14.97 -4.23 -8.93
C GLY A 332 -16.07 -3.28 -9.40
N THR A 333 -16.31 -3.23 -10.70
CA THR A 333 -17.51 -2.61 -11.28
C THR A 333 -18.78 -3.26 -10.73
N LEU A 334 -19.93 -2.61 -10.91
CA LEU A 334 -21.20 -3.19 -10.45
C LEU A 334 -21.42 -4.60 -11.01
N GLN A 335 -21.16 -4.80 -12.31
CA GLN A 335 -21.32 -6.11 -12.98
C GLN A 335 -20.37 -7.18 -12.42
N GLU A 336 -19.12 -6.82 -12.13
CA GLU A 336 -18.13 -7.73 -11.54
C GLU A 336 -18.50 -8.10 -10.11
N ASN A 337 -18.95 -7.14 -9.31
CA ASN A 337 -19.44 -7.37 -7.96
C ASN A 337 -20.67 -8.27 -7.95
N GLU A 338 -21.64 -8.04 -8.85
CA GLU A 338 -22.82 -8.89 -9.00
C GLU A 338 -22.47 -10.33 -9.40
N LYS A 339 -21.48 -10.50 -10.30
CA LYS A 339 -20.99 -11.83 -10.68
C LYS A 339 -20.32 -12.53 -9.50
N LEU A 340 -19.48 -11.84 -8.75
CA LEU A 340 -18.86 -12.38 -7.52
C LEU A 340 -19.93 -12.84 -6.53
N LEU A 341 -20.91 -11.98 -6.23
CA LEU A 341 -22.00 -12.28 -5.31
C LEU A 341 -22.83 -13.48 -5.77
N LYS A 342 -23.16 -13.55 -7.07
CA LYS A 342 -23.89 -14.68 -7.65
C LYS A 342 -23.10 -15.98 -7.47
N VAL A 343 -21.82 -15.99 -7.77
CA VAL A 343 -20.98 -17.19 -7.61
C VAL A 343 -20.90 -17.61 -6.14
N LEU A 344 -20.68 -16.69 -5.20
CA LEU A 344 -20.64 -17.02 -3.77
C LEU A 344 -21.98 -17.55 -3.24
N LYS A 345 -23.12 -17.02 -3.71
CA LYS A 345 -24.46 -17.49 -3.34
C LYS A 345 -24.75 -18.91 -3.84
N THR A 346 -24.07 -19.39 -4.88
CA THR A 346 -24.21 -20.76 -5.41
C THR A 346 -23.27 -21.77 -4.78
N LEU A 347 -22.33 -21.33 -3.96
CA LEU A 347 -21.44 -22.23 -3.23
C LEU A 347 -22.24 -22.88 -2.09
N THR A 348 -22.69 -24.12 -2.33
CA THR A 348 -23.32 -25.00 -1.33
C THR A 348 -22.29 -26.01 -0.86
N LEU A 349 -22.25 -26.27 0.43
CA LEU A 349 -21.39 -27.29 1.06
C LEU A 349 -22.06 -28.66 1.01
#